data_867ebb4365b84c1b3a90975314d37c52
#
_entry.id   867ebb4365b84c1b3a90975314d37c52
#
_cell.length_a   1.000
_cell.length_b   1.000
_cell.length_c   1.000
_cell.angle_alpha   90.00
_cell.angle_beta   90.00
_cell.angle_gamma   90.00
#
_symmetry.space_group_name_H-M   'P 1'
#
loop_
_entity.id
_entity.type
_entity.pdbx_description
1 polymer ?
#
loop_
_entity_poly.entity_id
_entity_poly.type
_entity_poly.pdbx_seq_one_letter_code
_entity_poly.pdbx_strand_id
1 'polypeptide(L)'
;MMYNPQLDTFICVVEAGSFSKAAEELYISAPAVIKQINSLENSLNLQLFERTHRGLIITEAGKSLYQDAKYLIQYSKESLIRAQEAMNHNEEIIRVGISPMTPPEVFVELWPKIQKIYPEMKFKLITFENTPENAREILANMGKNIDVIAGIFDETMLELRGCDGTEISREPFCVAVSIHHRLAKKEKITLDDLAGENLMLMKRGWSYYGDMLRDDMMKNHPEINIVDFNLYNVEAFNRCENSNEVLLAFKSWESVHPLIRIIPVEWDYTMPFGILHSKKPSIKVKRLINAINKVK
;
A
#
# COMPACT_ATOMS: atom_id res chain seq x y z
N MET A 1 20.80 19.05 1.29
CA MET A 1 19.54 18.50 0.76
C MET A 1 19.72 18.22 -0.72
N MET A 2 19.11 17.16 -1.24
CA MET A 2 19.22 16.77 -2.66
C MET A 2 18.03 17.28 -3.51
N TYR A 3 17.27 18.24 -3.00
CA TYR A 3 16.13 18.87 -3.68
C TYR A 3 16.11 20.37 -3.40
N ASN A 4 15.29 21.11 -4.16
CA ASN A 4 15.12 22.55 -3.96
C ASN A 4 14.33 22.81 -2.66
N PRO A 5 14.92 23.47 -1.63
CA PRO A 5 14.24 23.73 -0.36
C PRO A 5 12.94 24.55 -0.48
N GLN A 6 12.76 25.30 -1.58
CA GLN A 6 11.54 26.05 -1.82
C GLN A 6 10.30 25.15 -2.02
N LEU A 7 10.50 23.85 -2.29
CA LEU A 7 9.40 22.87 -2.34
C LEU A 7 8.78 22.65 -0.97
N ASP A 8 9.55 22.71 0.13
CA ASP A 8 8.98 22.64 1.50
C ASP A 8 8.05 23.84 1.75
N THR A 9 8.47 25.04 1.34
CA THR A 9 7.66 26.25 1.46
C THR A 9 6.40 26.17 0.59
N PHE A 10 6.52 25.65 -0.62
CA PHE A 10 5.40 25.46 -1.52
C PHE A 10 4.36 24.52 -0.93
N ILE A 11 4.76 23.37 -0.42
CA ILE A 11 3.86 22.41 0.24
C ILE A 11 3.16 23.06 1.44
N CYS A 12 3.92 23.75 2.31
CA CYS A 12 3.36 24.42 3.46
C CYS A 12 2.30 25.48 3.06
N VAL A 13 2.55 26.26 1.99
CA VAL A 13 1.58 27.25 1.50
C VAL A 13 0.31 26.60 0.96
N VAL A 14 0.42 25.45 0.27
CA VAL A 14 -0.75 24.70 -0.21
C VAL A 14 -1.58 24.20 0.97
N GLU A 15 -0.94 23.62 1.98
CA GLU A 15 -1.61 23.04 3.16
C GLU A 15 -2.23 24.11 4.08
N ALA A 16 -1.52 25.23 4.30
CA ALA A 16 -2.01 26.34 5.09
C ALA A 16 -3.09 27.19 4.39
N GLY A 17 -3.17 27.13 3.05
CA GLY A 17 -4.11 27.88 2.23
C GLY A 17 -3.87 29.40 2.18
N SER A 18 -2.81 29.92 2.82
CA SER A 18 -2.41 31.32 2.76
C SER A 18 -0.93 31.53 3.07
N PHE A 19 -0.33 32.57 2.48
CA PHE A 19 1.06 32.92 2.77
C PHE A 19 1.31 33.31 4.22
N SER A 20 0.34 33.96 4.87
CA SER A 20 0.48 34.38 6.27
C SER A 20 0.47 33.20 7.23
N LYS A 21 -0.44 32.25 7.05
CA LYS A 21 -0.47 31.03 7.87
C LYS A 21 0.77 30.16 7.64
N ALA A 22 1.19 29.98 6.40
CA ALA A 22 2.43 29.28 6.09
C ALA A 22 3.65 29.94 6.71
N ALA A 23 3.68 31.28 6.78
CA ALA A 23 4.74 32.04 7.44
C ALA A 23 4.80 31.74 8.95
N GLU A 24 3.64 31.64 9.61
CA GLU A 24 3.53 31.25 11.02
C GLU A 24 4.06 29.84 11.25
N GLU A 25 3.65 28.87 10.42
CA GLU A 25 4.09 27.46 10.51
C GLU A 25 5.59 27.30 10.25
N LEU A 26 6.14 28.08 9.32
CA LEU A 26 7.56 28.05 8.96
C LEU A 26 8.45 28.94 9.85
N TYR A 27 7.86 29.68 10.79
CA TYR A 27 8.57 30.63 11.66
C TYR A 27 9.39 31.67 10.89
N ILE A 28 8.85 32.17 9.76
CA ILE A 28 9.46 33.23 8.95
C ILE A 28 8.44 34.32 8.60
N SER A 29 8.86 35.43 7.99
CA SER A 29 7.93 36.47 7.59
C SER A 29 7.14 36.14 6.32
N ALA A 30 5.90 36.62 6.21
CA ALA A 30 5.08 36.44 5.01
C ALA A 30 5.78 36.96 3.71
N PRO A 31 6.49 38.11 3.71
CA PRO A 31 7.31 38.52 2.58
C PRO A 31 8.40 37.52 2.18
N ALA A 32 8.99 36.81 3.16
CA ALA A 32 9.99 35.78 2.90
C ALA A 32 9.35 34.55 2.22
N VAL A 33 8.18 34.10 2.66
CA VAL A 33 7.41 33.04 2.01
C VAL A 33 7.08 33.41 0.55
N ILE A 34 6.55 34.61 0.34
CA ILE A 34 6.20 35.12 -0.99
C ILE A 34 7.45 35.14 -1.91
N LYS A 35 8.60 35.61 -1.38
CA LYS A 35 9.86 35.63 -2.14
C LYS A 35 10.31 34.22 -2.54
N GLN A 36 10.17 33.23 -1.64
CA GLN A 36 10.52 31.84 -1.94
C GLN A 36 9.59 31.24 -3.00
N ILE A 37 8.28 31.47 -2.91
CA ILE A 37 7.33 31.01 -3.93
C ILE A 37 7.60 31.65 -5.28
N ASN A 38 7.75 32.97 -5.34
CA ASN A 38 8.06 33.66 -6.59
C ASN A 38 9.39 33.15 -7.22
N SER A 39 10.39 32.85 -6.38
CA SER A 39 11.65 32.28 -6.84
C SER A 39 11.46 30.87 -7.41
N LEU A 40 10.62 30.04 -6.78
CA LEU A 40 10.29 28.71 -7.27
C LEU A 40 9.55 28.79 -8.61
N GLU A 41 8.49 29.60 -8.70
CA GLU A 41 7.69 29.83 -9.90
C GLU A 41 8.58 30.30 -11.07
N ASN A 42 9.48 31.27 -10.81
CA ASN A 42 10.41 31.75 -11.82
C ASN A 42 11.39 30.64 -12.26
N SER A 43 11.92 29.84 -11.33
CA SER A 43 12.88 28.79 -11.67
C SER A 43 12.26 27.66 -12.51
N LEU A 44 10.96 27.41 -12.32
CA LEU A 44 10.19 26.39 -13.04
C LEU A 44 9.50 26.94 -14.28
N ASN A 45 9.44 28.27 -14.43
CA ASN A 45 8.63 28.96 -15.43
C ASN A 45 7.15 28.53 -15.37
N LEU A 46 6.62 28.39 -14.16
CA LEU A 46 5.24 27.98 -13.88
C LEU A 46 4.61 28.97 -12.89
N GLN A 47 3.32 29.21 -13.04
CA GLN A 47 2.52 29.89 -12.03
C GLN A 47 1.84 28.80 -11.18
N LEU A 48 2.17 28.74 -9.88
CA LEU A 48 1.66 27.73 -8.97
C LEU A 48 0.47 28.22 -8.16
N PHE A 49 0.35 29.55 -7.98
CA PHE A 49 -0.73 30.19 -7.26
C PHE A 49 -1.31 31.38 -8.00
N GLU A 50 -2.61 31.59 -7.83
CA GLU A 50 -3.33 32.79 -8.23
C GLU A 50 -3.79 33.56 -7.00
N ARG A 51 -3.59 34.90 -7.02
CA ARG A 51 -4.11 35.80 -5.97
C ARG A 51 -5.45 36.35 -6.42
N THR A 52 -6.49 36.02 -5.70
CA THR A 52 -7.84 36.49 -5.99
C THR A 52 -8.36 37.34 -4.83
N HIS A 53 -9.48 38.06 -5.05
CA HIS A 53 -10.17 38.78 -3.99
C HIS A 53 -10.72 37.87 -2.87
N ARG A 54 -10.78 36.55 -3.13
CA ARG A 54 -11.22 35.52 -2.18
C ARG A 54 -10.06 34.84 -1.47
N GLY A 55 -8.83 35.21 -1.76
CA GLY A 55 -7.60 34.62 -1.19
C GLY A 55 -6.66 33.98 -2.21
N LEU A 56 -5.82 33.10 -1.70
CA LEU A 56 -4.83 32.37 -2.49
C LEU A 56 -5.46 31.08 -3.04
N ILE A 57 -5.33 30.84 -4.34
CA ILE A 57 -5.86 29.67 -5.04
C ILE A 57 -4.69 28.95 -5.72
N ILE A 58 -4.57 27.66 -5.53
CA ILE A 58 -3.60 26.83 -6.24
C ILE A 58 -4.05 26.60 -7.68
N THR A 59 -3.14 26.76 -8.65
CA THR A 59 -3.42 26.49 -10.07
C THR A 59 -3.43 24.99 -10.39
N GLU A 60 -3.85 24.59 -11.58
CA GLU A 60 -3.75 23.18 -11.99
C GLU A 60 -2.29 22.72 -12.09
N ALA A 61 -1.36 23.59 -12.53
CA ALA A 61 0.06 23.32 -12.49
C ALA A 61 0.56 23.12 -11.03
N GLY A 62 0.09 23.97 -10.11
CA GLY A 62 0.38 23.81 -8.69
C GLY A 62 -0.14 22.52 -8.09
N LYS A 63 -1.37 22.11 -8.42
CA LYS A 63 -1.94 20.84 -7.95
C LYS A 63 -1.12 19.63 -8.43
N SER A 64 -0.74 19.62 -9.70
CA SER A 64 0.11 18.59 -10.27
C SER A 64 1.46 18.54 -9.54
N LEU A 65 2.13 19.70 -9.43
CA LEU A 65 3.43 19.78 -8.78
C LEU A 65 3.38 19.40 -7.29
N TYR A 66 2.28 19.68 -6.59
CA TYR A 66 2.15 19.41 -5.16
C TYR A 66 2.34 17.92 -4.81
N GLN A 67 1.73 17.02 -5.57
CA GLN A 67 1.89 15.58 -5.37
C GLN A 67 3.33 15.15 -5.66
N ASP A 68 3.88 15.60 -6.79
CA ASP A 68 5.25 15.27 -7.19
C ASP A 68 6.29 15.85 -6.23
N ALA A 69 6.06 17.05 -5.68
CA ALA A 69 6.96 17.68 -4.72
C ALA A 69 7.06 16.91 -3.41
N LYS A 70 5.93 16.44 -2.86
CA LYS A 70 5.91 15.56 -1.67
C LYS A 70 6.74 14.31 -1.90
N TYR A 71 6.54 13.70 -3.04
CA TYR A 71 7.29 12.52 -3.43
C TYR A 71 8.79 12.78 -3.56
N LEU A 72 9.20 13.84 -4.28
CA LEU A 72 10.61 14.22 -4.46
C LEU A 72 11.32 14.46 -3.12
N ILE A 73 10.68 15.15 -2.19
CA ILE A 73 11.23 15.41 -0.86
C ILE A 73 11.44 14.11 -0.11
N GLN A 74 10.42 13.25 -0.09
CA GLN A 74 10.48 11.96 0.59
C GLN A 74 11.58 11.08 -0.03
N TYR A 75 11.60 10.94 -1.35
CA TYR A 75 12.62 10.16 -2.07
C TYR A 75 14.04 10.67 -1.81
N SER A 76 14.22 12.00 -1.77
CA SER A 76 15.52 12.62 -1.46
C SER A 76 15.99 12.27 -0.03
N LYS A 77 15.10 12.37 0.96
CA LYS A 77 15.40 11.98 2.35
C LYS A 77 15.81 10.51 2.44
N GLU A 78 15.04 9.63 1.84
CA GLU A 78 15.31 8.19 1.81
C GLU A 78 16.61 7.85 1.07
N SER A 79 16.92 8.58 -0.01
CA SER A 79 18.17 8.41 -0.76
C SER A 79 19.40 8.70 0.10
N LEU A 80 19.36 9.75 0.92
CA LEU A 80 20.42 10.07 1.87
C LEU A 80 20.56 9.00 2.96
N ILE A 81 19.44 8.50 3.48
CA ILE A 81 19.45 7.39 4.45
C ILE A 81 20.11 6.15 3.84
N ARG A 82 19.73 5.78 2.60
CA ARG A 82 20.34 4.64 1.90
C ARG A 82 21.86 4.81 1.73
N ALA A 83 22.30 6.01 1.36
CA ALA A 83 23.72 6.31 1.21
C ALA A 83 24.47 6.17 2.55
N GLN A 84 23.87 6.64 3.65
CA GLN A 84 24.43 6.49 5.00
C GLN A 84 24.46 5.03 5.47
N GLU A 85 23.39 4.28 5.21
CA GLU A 85 23.31 2.84 5.51
C GLU A 85 24.39 2.06 4.73
N ALA A 86 24.61 2.40 3.47
CA ALA A 86 25.67 1.81 2.65
C ALA A 86 27.09 2.11 3.19
N MET A 87 27.31 3.30 3.72
CA MET A 87 28.59 3.65 4.38
C MET A 87 28.82 2.85 5.65
N ASN A 88 27.77 2.57 6.40
CA ASN A 88 27.84 1.92 7.70
C ASN A 88 27.88 0.38 7.61
N HIS A 89 27.98 -0.21 6.43
CA HIS A 89 27.96 -1.66 6.18
C HIS A 89 26.78 -2.41 6.85
N ASN A 90 25.63 -1.75 7.01
CA ASN A 90 24.41 -2.31 7.57
C ASN A 90 23.70 -3.26 6.55
N GLU A 91 24.48 -4.17 5.94
CA GLU A 91 23.98 -5.08 4.90
C GLU A 91 22.94 -6.10 5.40
N GLU A 92 22.85 -6.30 6.72
CA GLU A 92 22.01 -7.34 7.34
C GLU A 92 20.60 -6.85 7.75
N ILE A 93 20.26 -5.57 7.52
CA ILE A 93 18.92 -5.05 7.82
C ILE A 93 18.00 -5.29 6.63
N ILE A 94 16.98 -6.12 6.82
CA ILE A 94 15.87 -6.31 5.87
C ILE A 94 14.82 -5.22 6.08
N ARG A 95 14.53 -4.44 5.07
CA ARG A 95 13.48 -3.41 5.10
C ARG A 95 12.17 -4.01 4.62
N VAL A 96 11.25 -4.18 5.55
CA VAL A 96 9.94 -4.78 5.32
C VAL A 96 8.91 -3.68 5.11
N GLY A 97 8.32 -3.62 3.92
CA GLY A 97 7.23 -2.71 3.62
C GLY A 97 5.93 -3.16 4.28
N ILE A 98 5.26 -2.23 4.95
CA ILE A 98 3.99 -2.47 5.62
C ILE A 98 2.93 -1.43 5.26
N SER A 99 1.71 -1.91 5.10
CA SER A 99 0.49 -1.11 4.92
C SER A 99 -0.69 -1.88 5.52
N PRO A 100 -1.89 -1.29 5.63
CA PRO A 100 -3.05 -2.06 6.07
C PRO A 100 -3.32 -3.35 5.27
N MET A 101 -2.97 -3.37 3.96
CA MET A 101 -3.13 -4.55 3.11
C MET A 101 -1.93 -5.51 3.13
N THR A 102 -0.86 -5.16 3.80
CA THR A 102 0.39 -5.93 3.88
C THR A 102 0.90 -5.95 5.31
N PRO A 103 0.15 -6.56 6.23
CA PRO A 103 0.49 -6.60 7.64
C PRO A 103 1.73 -7.48 7.89
N PRO A 104 2.57 -7.12 8.90
CA PRO A 104 3.84 -7.79 9.14
C PRO A 104 3.74 -9.06 10.01
N GLU A 105 2.55 -9.51 10.38
CA GLU A 105 2.32 -10.55 11.39
C GLU A 105 3.03 -11.87 11.05
N VAL A 106 3.15 -12.22 9.78
CA VAL A 106 3.89 -13.41 9.35
C VAL A 106 5.34 -13.40 9.82
N PHE A 107 5.96 -12.22 9.95
CA PHE A 107 7.32 -12.11 10.45
C PHE A 107 7.41 -12.34 11.96
N VAL A 108 6.35 -12.09 12.73
CA VAL A 108 6.32 -12.37 14.17
C VAL A 108 6.55 -13.87 14.43
N GLU A 109 5.94 -14.73 13.63
CA GLU A 109 6.07 -16.18 13.76
C GLU A 109 7.36 -16.73 13.15
N LEU A 110 7.76 -16.20 12.00
CA LEU A 110 8.94 -16.70 11.27
C LEU A 110 10.26 -16.14 11.80
N TRP A 111 10.27 -14.91 12.30
CA TRP A 111 11.50 -14.21 12.63
C TRP A 111 12.35 -14.92 13.70
N PRO A 112 11.80 -15.44 14.80
CA PRO A 112 12.58 -16.20 15.77
C PRO A 112 13.27 -17.44 15.17
N LYS A 113 12.63 -18.07 14.16
CA LYS A 113 13.22 -19.22 13.45
C LYS A 113 14.32 -18.76 12.47
N ILE A 114 14.10 -17.65 11.78
CA ILE A 114 15.08 -17.04 10.86
C ILE A 114 16.34 -16.62 11.62
N GLN A 115 16.20 -15.98 12.79
CA GLN A 115 17.33 -15.56 13.62
C GLN A 115 18.18 -16.72 14.15
N LYS A 116 17.62 -17.92 14.29
CA LYS A 116 18.43 -19.12 14.62
C LYS A 116 19.37 -19.51 13.49
N ILE A 117 19.03 -19.17 12.21
CA ILE A 117 19.86 -19.47 11.03
C ILE A 117 20.83 -18.33 10.73
N TYR A 118 20.36 -17.08 10.90
CA TYR A 118 21.11 -15.85 10.64
C TYR A 118 20.95 -14.90 11.83
N PRO A 119 21.73 -15.07 12.94
CA PRO A 119 21.57 -14.26 14.16
C PRO A 119 21.83 -12.77 13.96
N GLU A 120 22.67 -12.42 12.98
CA GLU A 120 23.01 -11.03 12.62
C GLU A 120 21.91 -10.31 11.86
N MET A 121 20.98 -11.05 11.24
CA MET A 121 19.91 -10.47 10.41
C MET A 121 18.92 -9.71 11.29
N LYS A 122 18.63 -8.49 10.88
CA LYS A 122 17.65 -7.60 11.52
C LYS A 122 16.61 -7.19 10.50
N PHE A 123 15.45 -6.70 10.95
CA PHE A 123 14.47 -6.06 10.06
C PHE A 123 14.09 -4.67 10.56
N LYS A 124 13.66 -3.84 9.63
CA LYS A 124 13.11 -2.51 9.86
C LYS A 124 11.80 -2.39 9.10
N LEU A 125 10.75 -2.02 9.80
CA LEU A 125 9.44 -1.77 9.19
C LEU A 125 9.45 -0.40 8.50
N ILE A 126 8.98 -0.38 7.25
CA ILE A 126 8.84 0.82 6.43
C ILE A 126 7.37 0.96 6.05
N THR A 127 6.69 1.93 6.63
CA THR A 127 5.29 2.20 6.30
C THR A 127 5.14 2.83 4.92
N PHE A 128 4.10 2.45 4.19
CA PHE A 128 3.72 3.08 2.94
C PHE A 128 2.20 3.16 2.81
N GLU A 129 1.74 4.15 2.06
CA GLU A 129 0.33 4.27 1.71
C GLU A 129 0.00 3.36 0.52
N ASN A 130 -1.07 2.58 0.64
CA ASN A 130 -1.52 1.67 -0.42
C ASN A 130 -2.44 2.41 -1.41
N THR A 131 -1.90 3.44 -2.08
CA THR A 131 -2.54 4.09 -3.23
C THR A 131 -2.10 3.40 -4.53
N PRO A 132 -2.84 3.51 -5.65
CA PRO A 132 -2.45 2.93 -6.93
C PRO A 132 -1.06 3.39 -7.40
N GLU A 133 -0.75 4.67 -7.17
CA GLU A 133 0.52 5.30 -7.54
C GLU A 133 1.66 4.76 -6.70
N ASN A 134 1.54 4.82 -5.37
CA ASN A 134 2.55 4.36 -4.43
C ASN A 134 2.80 2.86 -4.54
N ALA A 135 1.74 2.05 -4.64
CA ALA A 135 1.89 0.60 -4.76
C ALA A 135 2.67 0.22 -6.03
N ARG A 136 2.35 0.86 -7.16
CA ARG A 136 3.05 0.62 -8.43
C ARG A 136 4.52 1.01 -8.33
N GLU A 137 4.81 2.15 -7.73
CA GLU A 137 6.16 2.66 -7.59
C GLU A 137 7.02 1.82 -6.64
N ILE A 138 6.48 1.48 -5.46
CA ILE A 138 7.18 0.67 -4.47
C ILE A 138 7.55 -0.69 -5.07
N LEU A 139 6.62 -1.32 -5.79
CA LEU A 139 6.84 -2.62 -6.40
C LEU A 139 7.86 -2.54 -7.55
N ALA A 140 7.81 -1.49 -8.38
CA ALA A 140 8.80 -1.25 -9.43
C ALA A 140 10.20 -0.94 -8.88
N ASN A 141 10.29 -0.44 -7.65
CA ASN A 141 11.53 -0.05 -6.99
C ASN A 141 11.93 -0.96 -5.82
N MET A 142 11.37 -2.18 -5.76
CA MET A 142 11.75 -3.18 -4.77
C MET A 142 13.27 -3.41 -4.72
N GLY A 143 13.82 -3.43 -3.50
CA GLY A 143 15.26 -3.51 -3.26
C GLY A 143 15.95 -2.14 -3.10
N LYS A 144 15.27 -1.02 -3.41
CA LYS A 144 15.79 0.33 -3.14
C LYS A 144 15.41 0.82 -1.74
N ASN A 145 14.13 1.06 -1.48
CA ASN A 145 13.61 1.55 -0.20
C ASN A 145 13.04 0.43 0.67
N ILE A 146 12.38 -0.51 0.05
CA ILE A 146 11.76 -1.69 0.64
C ILE A 146 12.39 -2.91 0.01
N ASP A 147 12.85 -3.85 0.82
CA ASP A 147 13.46 -5.08 0.35
C ASP A 147 12.43 -6.18 0.08
N VAL A 148 11.43 -6.29 0.96
CA VAL A 148 10.36 -7.28 0.88
C VAL A 148 9.02 -6.71 1.38
N ILE A 149 7.92 -7.27 0.90
CA ILE A 149 6.55 -7.01 1.38
C ILE A 149 5.89 -8.37 1.62
N ALA A 150 5.23 -8.55 2.77
CA ALA A 150 4.40 -9.74 2.99
C ALA A 150 3.00 -9.53 2.40
N GLY A 151 2.45 -10.55 1.76
CA GLY A 151 1.09 -10.47 1.21
C GLY A 151 0.73 -11.62 0.30
N ILE A 152 -0.49 -11.55 -0.20
CA ILE A 152 -1.01 -12.46 -1.22
C ILE A 152 -0.43 -12.13 -2.60
N PHE A 153 -0.26 -13.13 -3.42
CA PHE A 153 0.18 -12.96 -4.81
C PHE A 153 -0.18 -14.18 -5.68
N ASP A 154 -0.14 -13.98 -6.98
CA ASP A 154 -0.11 -15.02 -8.00
C ASP A 154 0.78 -14.56 -9.17
N GLU A 155 0.96 -15.43 -10.17
CA GLU A 155 1.83 -15.12 -11.32
C GLU A 155 1.37 -13.85 -12.06
N THR A 156 0.05 -13.68 -12.26
CA THR A 156 -0.51 -12.50 -12.92
C THR A 156 -0.15 -11.23 -12.14
N MET A 157 -0.34 -11.25 -10.81
CA MET A 157 0.00 -10.12 -9.95
C MET A 157 1.50 -9.82 -9.94
N LEU A 158 2.35 -10.86 -9.92
CA LEU A 158 3.81 -10.69 -9.94
C LEU A 158 4.29 -10.08 -11.26
N GLU A 159 3.73 -10.54 -12.40
CA GLU A 159 4.03 -9.97 -13.70
C GLU A 159 3.63 -8.51 -13.83
N LEU A 160 2.39 -8.18 -13.48
CA LEU A 160 1.86 -6.80 -13.47
C LEU A 160 2.70 -5.85 -12.61
N ARG A 161 3.26 -6.37 -11.52
CA ARG A 161 4.05 -5.62 -10.54
C ARG A 161 5.54 -5.62 -10.84
N GLY A 162 6.01 -6.46 -11.77
CA GLY A 162 7.43 -6.57 -12.12
C GLY A 162 8.33 -7.12 -11.02
N CYS A 163 7.77 -7.89 -10.09
CA CYS A 163 8.48 -8.50 -8.95
C CYS A 163 8.37 -10.02 -8.97
N ASP A 164 9.03 -10.68 -8.01
CA ASP A 164 8.92 -12.12 -7.73
C ASP A 164 8.32 -12.36 -6.35
N GLY A 165 7.86 -13.58 -6.10
CA GLY A 165 7.28 -14.00 -4.83
C GLY A 165 7.90 -15.30 -4.31
N THR A 166 8.02 -15.40 -2.98
CA THR A 166 8.37 -16.64 -2.29
C THR A 166 7.20 -17.06 -1.43
N GLU A 167 6.52 -18.14 -1.81
CA GLU A 167 5.36 -18.67 -1.09
C GLU A 167 5.77 -19.22 0.28
N ILE A 168 5.05 -18.84 1.32
CA ILE A 168 5.18 -19.33 2.69
C ILE A 168 4.02 -20.27 3.01
N SER A 169 2.81 -19.87 2.66
CA SER A 169 1.57 -20.59 2.92
C SER A 169 0.53 -20.29 1.84
N ARG A 170 -0.63 -20.88 1.99
CA ARG A 170 -1.82 -20.51 1.20
C ARG A 170 -2.90 -19.99 2.13
N GLU A 171 -3.46 -18.84 1.80
CA GLU A 171 -4.61 -18.29 2.51
C GLU A 171 -5.92 -18.65 1.79
N PRO A 172 -6.93 -19.13 2.53
CA PRO A 172 -8.27 -19.31 1.97
C PRO A 172 -8.90 -17.96 1.66
N PHE A 173 -9.66 -17.89 0.59
CA PHE A 173 -10.55 -16.76 0.38
C PHE A 173 -11.62 -16.76 1.48
N CYS A 174 -11.82 -15.59 2.06
CA CYS A 174 -12.84 -15.28 3.04
C CYS A 174 -13.75 -14.18 2.48
N VAL A 175 -14.79 -13.85 3.21
CA VAL A 175 -15.58 -12.65 2.94
C VAL A 175 -15.53 -11.69 4.12
N ALA A 176 -15.47 -10.41 3.80
CA ALA A 176 -15.58 -9.30 4.74
C ALA A 176 -16.99 -8.71 4.65
N VAL A 177 -17.59 -8.45 5.78
CA VAL A 177 -18.92 -7.86 5.91
C VAL A 177 -18.94 -6.84 7.05
N SER A 178 -19.79 -5.81 6.96
CA SER A 178 -20.06 -4.92 8.10
C SER A 178 -20.52 -5.73 9.32
N ILE A 179 -20.12 -5.31 10.53
CA ILE A 179 -20.61 -5.92 11.79
C ILE A 179 -22.16 -5.87 11.91
N HIS A 180 -22.81 -5.00 11.14
CA HIS A 180 -24.28 -4.86 11.07
C HIS A 180 -24.92 -5.75 9.99
N HIS A 181 -24.13 -6.37 9.14
CA HIS A 181 -24.61 -7.25 8.08
C HIS A 181 -25.25 -8.52 8.65
N ARG A 182 -26.26 -9.07 7.97
CA ARG A 182 -26.94 -10.32 8.43
C ARG A 182 -25.99 -11.51 8.62
N LEU A 183 -24.95 -11.58 7.80
CA LEU A 183 -23.93 -12.63 7.85
C LEU A 183 -22.91 -12.44 8.98
N ALA A 184 -22.81 -11.28 9.58
CA ALA A 184 -21.79 -10.98 10.59
C ALA A 184 -21.89 -11.87 11.86
N LYS A 185 -23.03 -12.49 12.12
CA LYS A 185 -23.22 -13.38 13.28
C LYS A 185 -22.77 -14.82 13.03
N LYS A 186 -22.43 -15.16 11.78
CA LYS A 186 -21.99 -16.52 11.42
C LYS A 186 -20.51 -16.70 11.69
N GLU A 187 -20.12 -17.89 12.10
CA GLU A 187 -18.71 -18.28 12.24
C GLU A 187 -18.13 -18.76 10.91
N LYS A 188 -18.98 -19.28 10.03
CA LYS A 188 -18.64 -19.75 8.70
C LYS A 188 -19.84 -19.53 7.76
N ILE A 189 -19.57 -19.20 6.51
CA ILE A 189 -20.56 -18.89 5.48
C ILE A 189 -20.57 -20.02 4.45
N THR A 190 -21.77 -20.43 4.03
CA THR A 190 -21.98 -21.35 2.91
C THR A 190 -22.25 -20.56 1.62
N LEU A 191 -22.20 -21.23 0.47
CA LEU A 191 -22.58 -20.61 -0.81
C LEU A 191 -24.06 -20.18 -0.82
N ASP A 192 -24.94 -20.96 -0.20
CA ASP A 192 -26.36 -20.63 -0.05
C ASP A 192 -26.56 -19.32 0.74
N ASP A 193 -25.68 -19.06 1.70
CA ASP A 193 -25.74 -17.81 2.46
C ASP A 193 -25.41 -16.58 1.62
N LEU A 194 -24.63 -16.77 0.56
CA LEU A 194 -24.28 -15.69 -0.37
C LEU A 194 -25.33 -15.45 -1.46
N ALA A 195 -26.33 -16.32 -1.57
CA ALA A 195 -27.42 -16.14 -2.54
C ALA A 195 -28.14 -14.80 -2.32
N GLY A 196 -28.25 -14.00 -3.40
CA GLY A 196 -28.82 -12.66 -3.38
C GLY A 196 -27.89 -11.56 -2.90
N GLU A 197 -26.68 -11.89 -2.43
CA GLU A 197 -25.68 -10.88 -2.02
C GLU A 197 -24.95 -10.27 -3.21
N ASN A 198 -24.45 -9.05 -3.00
CA ASN A 198 -23.54 -8.36 -3.90
C ASN A 198 -22.11 -8.66 -3.47
N LEU A 199 -21.46 -9.62 -4.13
CA LEU A 199 -20.08 -10.01 -3.84
C LEU A 199 -19.09 -9.10 -4.61
N MET A 200 -18.37 -8.25 -3.89
CA MET A 200 -17.35 -7.37 -4.42
C MET A 200 -16.09 -8.17 -4.75
N LEU A 201 -15.68 -8.18 -6.00
CA LEU A 201 -14.46 -8.79 -6.51
C LEU A 201 -13.60 -7.76 -7.23
N MET A 202 -12.27 -7.92 -7.15
CA MET A 202 -11.38 -7.17 -8.04
C MET A 202 -11.78 -7.40 -9.49
N LYS A 203 -11.74 -6.35 -10.31
CA LYS A 203 -12.01 -6.46 -11.74
C LYS A 203 -11.14 -7.53 -12.40
N ARG A 204 -11.66 -8.15 -13.45
CA ARG A 204 -11.00 -9.23 -14.19
C ARG A 204 -9.59 -8.83 -14.68
N GLY A 205 -8.69 -9.81 -14.68
CA GLY A 205 -7.30 -9.65 -15.13
C GLY A 205 -6.32 -9.18 -14.06
N TRP A 206 -6.78 -9.05 -12.81
CA TRP A 206 -5.91 -8.68 -11.70
C TRP A 206 -5.26 -9.88 -11.00
N SER A 207 -6.00 -10.98 -10.90
CA SER A 207 -5.57 -12.21 -10.22
C SER A 207 -6.16 -13.42 -10.90
N TYR A 208 -5.32 -14.40 -11.21
CA TYR A 208 -5.75 -15.68 -11.76
C TYR A 208 -6.76 -16.40 -10.86
N TYR A 209 -6.47 -16.50 -9.56
CA TYR A 209 -7.36 -17.19 -8.62
C TYR A 209 -8.66 -16.41 -8.37
N GLY A 210 -8.60 -15.08 -8.39
CA GLY A 210 -9.79 -14.23 -8.32
C GLY A 210 -10.69 -14.40 -9.55
N ASP A 211 -10.10 -14.51 -10.73
CA ASP A 211 -10.83 -14.75 -11.98
C ASP A 211 -11.43 -16.18 -12.03
N MET A 212 -10.73 -17.19 -11.52
CA MET A 212 -11.29 -18.54 -11.36
C MET A 212 -12.52 -18.56 -10.45
N LEU A 213 -12.44 -17.92 -9.28
CA LEU A 213 -13.59 -17.79 -8.39
C LEU A 213 -14.76 -17.09 -9.09
N ARG A 214 -14.49 -15.98 -9.77
CA ARG A 214 -15.50 -15.21 -10.52
C ARG A 214 -16.20 -16.08 -11.56
N ASP A 215 -15.43 -16.82 -12.36
CA ASP A 215 -15.98 -17.66 -13.43
C ASP A 215 -16.86 -18.79 -12.86
N ASP A 216 -16.48 -19.36 -11.73
CA ASP A 216 -17.28 -20.36 -11.03
C ASP A 216 -18.57 -19.77 -10.48
N MET A 217 -18.52 -18.62 -9.79
CA MET A 217 -19.70 -17.93 -9.29
C MET A 217 -20.67 -17.59 -10.43
N MET A 218 -20.19 -17.00 -11.50
CA MET A 218 -21.03 -16.64 -12.65
C MET A 218 -21.67 -17.83 -13.34
N LYS A 219 -20.99 -18.99 -13.37
CA LYS A 219 -21.45 -20.19 -14.06
C LYS A 219 -22.37 -21.05 -13.18
N ASN A 220 -21.97 -21.28 -11.94
CA ASN A 220 -22.60 -22.29 -11.07
C ASN A 220 -23.44 -21.69 -9.94
N HIS A 221 -23.27 -20.38 -9.65
CA HIS A 221 -23.96 -19.64 -8.58
C HIS A 221 -24.50 -18.30 -9.07
N PRO A 222 -25.34 -18.28 -10.13
CA PRO A 222 -25.83 -17.05 -10.74
C PRO A 222 -26.72 -16.21 -9.82
N GLU A 223 -27.15 -16.76 -8.69
CA GLU A 223 -27.86 -16.07 -7.61
C GLU A 223 -26.97 -15.11 -6.80
N ILE A 224 -25.63 -15.19 -6.95
CA ILE A 224 -24.66 -14.29 -6.32
C ILE A 224 -24.34 -13.17 -7.32
N ASN A 225 -24.59 -11.93 -6.95
CA ASN A 225 -24.33 -10.78 -7.82
C ASN A 225 -22.85 -10.37 -7.71
N ILE A 226 -22.11 -10.38 -8.81
CA ILE A 226 -20.72 -9.92 -8.81
C ILE A 226 -20.66 -8.40 -9.04
N VAL A 227 -19.94 -7.70 -8.16
CA VAL A 227 -19.72 -6.25 -8.24
C VAL A 227 -18.23 -5.96 -8.33
N ASP A 228 -17.82 -5.25 -9.37
CA ASP A 228 -16.42 -4.94 -9.60
C ASP A 228 -15.92 -3.77 -8.74
N PHE A 229 -14.66 -3.87 -8.29
CA PHE A 229 -13.90 -2.74 -7.76
C PHE A 229 -12.43 -2.79 -8.25
N ASN A 230 -11.71 -1.67 -8.09
CA ASN A 230 -10.43 -1.47 -8.80
C ASN A 230 -9.18 -1.76 -7.97
N LEU A 231 -9.25 -1.63 -6.64
CA LEU A 231 -8.07 -1.75 -5.78
C LEU A 231 -8.47 -2.13 -4.36
N TYR A 232 -7.75 -3.08 -3.76
CA TYR A 232 -7.79 -3.32 -2.32
C TYR A 232 -7.05 -2.22 -1.59
N ASN A 233 -7.79 -1.41 -0.87
CA ASN A 233 -7.31 -0.36 0.04
C ASN A 233 -8.35 -0.15 1.15
N VAL A 234 -8.10 0.74 2.09
CA VAL A 234 -9.03 1.05 3.18
C VAL A 234 -10.38 1.53 2.65
N GLU A 235 -10.41 2.20 1.48
CA GLU A 235 -11.65 2.69 0.86
C GLU A 235 -12.57 1.56 0.42
N ALA A 236 -12.04 0.42 -0.05
CA ALA A 236 -12.85 -0.76 -0.36
C ALA A 236 -13.52 -1.32 0.89
N PHE A 237 -12.85 -1.28 2.05
CA PHE A 237 -13.43 -1.68 3.34
C PHE A 237 -14.45 -0.67 3.86
N ASN A 238 -14.19 0.64 3.72
CA ASN A 238 -15.17 1.70 4.03
C ASN A 238 -16.44 1.52 3.19
N ARG A 239 -16.29 1.23 1.89
CA ARG A 239 -17.45 0.94 1.02
C ARG A 239 -18.23 -0.28 1.51
N CYS A 240 -17.55 -1.37 1.84
CA CYS A 240 -18.17 -2.58 2.37
C CYS A 240 -18.91 -2.30 3.70
N GLU A 241 -18.32 -1.49 4.59
CA GLU A 241 -18.93 -1.12 5.86
C GLU A 241 -20.19 -0.25 5.67
N ASN A 242 -20.14 0.73 4.76
CA ASN A 242 -21.21 1.69 4.52
C ASN A 242 -22.29 1.19 3.54
N SER A 243 -22.18 -0.03 3.04
CA SER A 243 -23.12 -0.66 2.14
C SER A 243 -23.57 -2.04 2.68
N ASN A 244 -24.46 -2.70 1.94
CA ASN A 244 -24.84 -4.08 2.24
C ASN A 244 -24.08 -5.07 1.34
N GLU A 245 -22.90 -4.67 0.83
CA GLU A 245 -22.08 -5.50 -0.04
C GLU A 245 -21.17 -6.41 0.78
N VAL A 246 -20.79 -7.53 0.19
CA VAL A 246 -19.88 -8.53 0.75
C VAL A 246 -18.57 -8.45 0.00
N LEU A 247 -17.45 -8.16 0.67
CA LEU A 247 -16.14 -8.00 0.02
C LEU A 247 -15.35 -9.32 0.09
N LEU A 248 -14.83 -9.82 -1.04
CA LEU A 248 -13.85 -10.90 -1.02
C LEU A 248 -12.59 -10.42 -0.27
N ALA A 249 -12.13 -11.20 0.69
CA ALA A 249 -11.05 -10.80 1.60
C ALA A 249 -10.19 -11.99 2.03
N PHE A 250 -9.20 -11.75 2.87
CA PHE A 250 -8.30 -12.74 3.44
C PHE A 250 -8.23 -12.58 4.95
N LYS A 251 -7.95 -13.67 5.67
CA LYS A 251 -7.85 -13.66 7.14
C LYS A 251 -6.78 -12.67 7.63
N SER A 252 -5.69 -12.53 6.90
CA SER A 252 -4.62 -11.57 7.18
C SER A 252 -5.07 -10.10 7.22
N TRP A 253 -6.25 -9.77 6.73
CA TRP A 253 -6.81 -8.41 6.73
C TRP A 253 -7.81 -8.14 7.86
N GLU A 254 -7.88 -8.99 8.88
CA GLU A 254 -8.84 -8.88 9.97
C GLU A 254 -8.73 -7.55 10.76
N SER A 255 -7.54 -6.96 10.80
CA SER A 255 -7.27 -5.71 11.52
C SER A 255 -7.42 -4.43 10.65
N VAL A 256 -7.78 -4.56 9.38
CA VAL A 256 -7.82 -3.42 8.44
C VAL A 256 -8.89 -2.40 8.81
N HIS A 257 -10.05 -2.86 9.26
CA HIS A 257 -11.18 -1.99 9.58
C HIS A 257 -11.94 -2.47 10.82
N PRO A 258 -12.15 -1.62 11.84
CA PRO A 258 -12.69 -2.04 13.14
C PRO A 258 -14.17 -2.47 13.09
N LEU A 259 -14.94 -2.03 12.10
CA LEU A 259 -16.36 -2.33 11.94
C LEU A 259 -16.62 -3.41 10.85
N ILE A 260 -15.57 -4.09 10.41
CA ILE A 260 -15.65 -5.20 9.45
C ILE A 260 -15.29 -6.50 10.14
N ARG A 261 -16.03 -7.55 9.83
CA ARG A 261 -15.74 -8.91 10.25
C ARG A 261 -15.36 -9.74 9.03
N ILE A 262 -14.22 -10.44 9.11
CA ILE A 262 -13.79 -11.40 8.09
C ILE A 262 -14.25 -12.80 8.50
N ILE A 263 -14.98 -13.47 7.61
CA ILE A 263 -15.62 -14.75 7.88
C ILE A 263 -15.18 -15.76 6.81
N PRO A 264 -14.71 -16.95 7.20
CA PRO A 264 -14.39 -18.02 6.26
C PRO A 264 -15.64 -18.53 5.53
N VAL A 265 -15.45 -18.95 4.28
CA VAL A 265 -16.52 -19.50 3.44
C VAL A 265 -16.23 -20.98 3.17
N GLU A 266 -17.29 -21.78 3.00
CA GLU A 266 -17.21 -23.22 2.67
C GLU A 266 -16.95 -23.44 1.18
N TRP A 267 -15.74 -23.11 0.75
CA TRP A 267 -15.21 -23.35 -0.59
C TRP A 267 -13.73 -23.68 -0.53
N ASP A 268 -13.17 -24.22 -1.61
CA ASP A 268 -11.78 -24.68 -1.65
C ASP A 268 -10.82 -23.66 -2.33
N TYR A 269 -11.24 -22.39 -2.43
CA TYR A 269 -10.41 -21.37 -3.06
C TYR A 269 -9.36 -20.83 -2.09
N THR A 270 -8.12 -20.92 -2.52
CA THR A 270 -6.97 -20.39 -1.77
C THR A 270 -6.05 -19.60 -2.68
N MET A 271 -5.24 -18.74 -2.10
CA MET A 271 -4.24 -17.94 -2.81
C MET A 271 -2.86 -18.05 -2.14
N PRO A 272 -1.75 -18.10 -2.88
CA PRO A 272 -0.42 -18.03 -2.30
C PRO A 272 -0.25 -16.78 -1.45
N PHE A 273 0.31 -16.98 -0.24
CA PHE A 273 0.73 -15.93 0.67
C PHE A 273 2.21 -16.10 0.97
N GLY A 274 2.97 -14.99 1.00
CA GLY A 274 4.39 -15.04 1.27
C GLY A 274 5.04 -13.68 1.16
N ILE A 275 6.30 -13.64 0.75
CA ILE A 275 7.03 -12.39 0.56
C ILE A 275 7.21 -12.09 -0.93
N LEU A 276 6.88 -10.85 -1.30
CA LEU A 276 7.21 -10.26 -2.60
C LEU A 276 8.59 -9.60 -2.49
N HIS A 277 9.40 -9.71 -3.53
CA HIS A 277 10.75 -9.18 -3.59
C HIS A 277 11.15 -8.84 -5.04
N SER A 278 12.26 -8.14 -5.21
CA SER A 278 12.80 -7.83 -6.55
C SER A 278 13.10 -9.12 -7.34
N LYS A 279 12.90 -9.10 -8.66
CA LYS A 279 13.36 -10.16 -9.57
C LYS A 279 14.88 -10.40 -9.50
N LYS A 280 15.64 -9.39 -9.02
CA LYS A 280 17.08 -9.49 -8.77
C LYS A 280 17.35 -9.19 -7.29
N PRO A 281 17.03 -10.12 -6.38
CA PRO A 281 17.16 -9.88 -4.95
C PRO A 281 18.63 -9.74 -4.53
N SER A 282 18.88 -8.84 -3.58
CA SER A 282 20.19 -8.64 -2.96
C SER A 282 20.62 -9.88 -2.17
N ILE A 283 21.89 -9.94 -1.77
CA ILE A 283 22.45 -11.07 -0.99
C ILE A 283 21.66 -11.29 0.30
N LYS A 284 21.35 -10.22 1.04
CA LYS A 284 20.55 -10.30 2.28
C LYS A 284 19.14 -10.85 2.05
N VAL A 285 18.47 -10.44 0.94
CA VAL A 285 17.13 -10.95 0.59
C VAL A 285 17.21 -12.43 0.17
N LYS A 286 18.27 -12.84 -0.56
CA LYS A 286 18.51 -14.28 -0.86
C LYS A 286 18.70 -15.12 0.39
N ARG A 287 19.42 -14.60 1.40
CA ARG A 287 19.58 -15.25 2.71
C ARG A 287 18.21 -15.38 3.41
N LEU A 288 17.41 -14.31 3.42
CA LEU A 288 16.05 -14.34 3.96
C LEU A 288 15.18 -15.41 3.28
N ILE A 289 15.16 -15.43 1.96
CA ILE A 289 14.42 -16.45 1.17
C ILE A 289 14.89 -17.87 1.53
N ASN A 290 16.20 -18.07 1.61
CA ASN A 290 16.75 -19.37 2.02
C ASN A 290 16.35 -19.77 3.45
N ALA A 291 16.33 -18.81 4.39
CA ALA A 291 15.87 -19.06 5.74
C ALA A 291 14.38 -19.43 5.78
N ILE A 292 13.53 -18.66 5.09
CA ILE A 292 12.09 -18.93 4.98
C ILE A 292 11.85 -20.35 4.44
N ASN A 293 12.53 -20.72 3.35
CA ASN A 293 12.39 -22.06 2.75
C ASN A 293 12.82 -23.21 3.67
N LYS A 294 13.61 -22.93 4.69
CA LYS A 294 14.04 -23.93 5.69
C LYS A 294 13.11 -24.03 6.90
N VAL A 295 12.30 -23.01 7.17
CA VAL A 295 11.51 -22.90 8.41
C VAL A 295 10.00 -22.90 8.21
N LYS A 296 9.55 -22.79 6.96
CA LYS A 296 8.14 -22.92 6.56
C LYS A 296 7.62 -24.34 6.68
#